data_abe7a1bad329c116bdc28faaa8280dab
#
_entry.id   abe7a1bad329c116bdc28faaa8280dab
#
_cell.length_a   1.000
_cell.length_b   1.000
_cell.length_c   1.000
_cell.angle_alpha   90.00
_cell.angle_beta   90.00
_cell.angle_gamma   90.00
#
_symmetry.space_group_name_H-M   'P 1'
#
loop_
_entity.id
_entity.type
_entity.pdbx_description
1 polymer ?
#
loop_
_entity_poly.entity_id
_entity_poly.type
_entity_poly.pdbx_seq_one_letter_code
_entity_poly.pdbx_strand_id
1 'polypeptide(L)'
;LLYLACDDENKAFAIGFKTPPADSTGVFHILEHSVLCGSAKFPVKEPFVDLIKSSMQTFLNAMTYPDKTIYPVATTNEQDLYNLMDVYLDAVFNPAIYTKPTIFEQEGWHYELDLPEGAEGEGDGSSASLREGTLRYNGVVFNEMKGALSDPMSVLDDAVNAALYPDTAYAHESGGDPRAIPALTYEQFLDTHARHYNPSN
;
A
#
# COMPACT_ATOMS: atom_id res chain seq x y z
N LEU A 1 23.23 4.94 5.61
CA LEU A 1 23.11 5.88 4.50
C LEU A 1 24.17 5.59 3.46
N LEU A 2 23.77 5.40 2.22
CA LEU A 2 24.65 5.25 1.06
C LEU A 2 24.52 6.49 0.18
N TYR A 3 25.66 7.08 -0.21
CA TYR A 3 25.71 8.16 -1.18
C TYR A 3 26.52 7.73 -2.40
N LEU A 4 25.93 7.87 -3.58
CA LEU A 4 26.56 7.59 -4.86
C LEU A 4 26.71 8.90 -5.64
N ALA A 5 27.96 9.33 -5.89
CA ALA A 5 28.23 10.45 -6.77
C ALA A 5 28.28 9.95 -8.21
N CYS A 6 27.40 10.46 -9.07
CA CYS A 6 27.32 10.13 -10.49
C CYS A 6 27.37 11.41 -11.33
N ASP A 7 27.82 11.27 -12.58
CA ASP A 7 27.75 12.33 -13.59
C ASP A 7 26.38 12.25 -14.29
N ASP A 8 25.32 12.62 -13.55
CA ASP A 8 23.93 12.62 -13.97
C ASP A 8 23.23 13.86 -13.43
N GLU A 9 22.35 14.45 -14.21
CA GLU A 9 21.55 15.61 -13.79
C GLU A 9 20.49 15.22 -12.78
N ASN A 10 20.00 13.97 -12.80
CA ASN A 10 19.04 13.48 -11.84
C ASN A 10 19.67 13.30 -10.45
N LYS A 11 18.95 13.77 -9.48
CA LYS A 11 19.18 13.54 -8.06
C LYS A 11 18.13 12.57 -7.56
N ALA A 12 18.57 11.42 -7.07
CA ALA A 12 17.67 10.38 -6.59
C ALA A 12 17.81 10.19 -5.07
N PHE A 13 16.70 9.96 -4.43
CA PHE A 13 16.61 9.53 -3.04
C PHE A 13 15.73 8.29 -2.96
N ALA A 14 16.08 7.35 -2.10
CA ALA A 14 15.21 6.24 -1.76
C ALA A 14 15.34 5.92 -0.27
N ILE A 15 14.22 5.67 0.39
CA ILE A 15 14.19 5.02 1.70
C ILE A 15 13.59 3.62 1.54
N GLY A 16 14.19 2.64 2.18
CA GLY A 16 13.74 1.25 2.12
C GLY A 16 13.80 0.58 3.48
N PHE A 17 12.89 -0.36 3.69
CA PHE A 17 12.76 -1.16 4.90
C PHE A 17 12.80 -2.64 4.55
N LYS A 18 13.35 -3.46 5.45
CA LYS A 18 13.20 -4.91 5.36
C LYS A 18 11.78 -5.27 5.78
N THR A 19 11.04 -5.89 4.86
CA THR A 19 9.64 -6.21 5.05
C THR A 19 9.34 -7.66 4.64
N PRO A 20 10.02 -8.67 5.25
CA PRO A 20 9.78 -10.07 4.96
C PRO A 20 8.39 -10.47 5.50
N PRO A 21 7.44 -10.88 4.64
CA PRO A 21 6.12 -11.30 5.07
C PRO A 21 6.18 -12.61 5.86
N ALA A 22 5.34 -12.70 6.89
CA ALA A 22 5.15 -13.91 7.68
C ALA A 22 3.94 -14.75 7.20
N ASP A 23 3.12 -14.16 6.34
CA ASP A 23 1.92 -14.75 5.75
C ASP A 23 1.57 -14.03 4.43
N SER A 24 0.50 -14.44 3.79
CA SER A 24 0.03 -13.86 2.52
C SER A 24 -1.08 -12.82 2.70
N THR A 25 -1.16 -12.13 3.84
CA THR A 25 -2.16 -11.05 4.05
C THR A 25 -1.83 -9.77 3.29
N GLY A 26 -0.62 -9.66 2.71
CA GLY A 26 -0.19 -8.46 1.98
C GLY A 26 -0.02 -7.23 2.86
N VAL A 27 0.23 -7.41 4.17
CA VAL A 27 0.31 -6.29 5.12
C VAL A 27 1.31 -5.22 4.71
N PHE A 28 2.45 -5.59 4.12
CA PHE A 28 3.46 -4.64 3.67
C PHE A 28 3.05 -3.89 2.41
N HIS A 29 2.30 -4.50 1.50
CA HIS A 29 1.73 -3.85 0.33
C HIS A 29 0.63 -2.86 0.75
N ILE A 30 -0.25 -3.28 1.66
CA ILE A 30 -1.27 -2.38 2.23
C ILE A 30 -0.62 -1.20 2.98
N LEU A 31 0.49 -1.44 3.72
CA LEU A 31 1.28 -0.37 4.35
C LEU A 31 1.90 0.57 3.32
N GLU A 32 2.44 0.04 2.23
CA GLU A 32 3.03 0.84 1.15
C GLU A 32 2.05 1.89 0.63
N HIS A 33 0.83 1.47 0.28
CA HIS A 33 -0.24 2.38 -0.13
C HIS A 33 -0.64 3.35 0.99
N SER A 34 -0.89 2.80 2.18
CA SER A 34 -1.51 3.52 3.30
C SER A 34 -0.64 4.65 3.88
N VAL A 35 0.69 4.49 3.93
CA VAL A 35 1.58 5.54 4.47
C VAL A 35 1.59 6.78 3.56
N LEU A 36 1.25 6.64 2.29
CA LEU A 36 1.15 7.74 1.32
C LEU A 36 -0.20 8.46 1.34
N CYS A 37 -1.16 8.03 2.19
CA CYS A 37 -2.49 8.63 2.32
C CYS A 37 -2.56 9.76 3.35
N GLY A 38 -1.44 10.42 3.64
CA GLY A 38 -1.32 11.55 4.55
C GLY A 38 -0.42 11.26 5.75
N SER A 39 0.14 12.33 6.31
CA SER A 39 1.11 12.25 7.40
C SER A 39 0.95 13.43 8.38
N ALA A 40 1.77 13.45 9.43
CA ALA A 40 1.69 14.46 10.47
C ALA A 40 1.92 15.88 9.94
N LYS A 41 2.91 16.09 9.07
CA LYS A 41 3.20 17.39 8.44
C LYS A 41 2.30 17.66 7.23
N PHE A 42 1.90 16.62 6.52
CA PHE A 42 1.12 16.70 5.28
C PHE A 42 -0.23 15.98 5.43
N PRO A 43 -1.19 16.55 6.19
CA PRO A 43 -2.45 15.90 6.56
C PRO A 43 -3.50 15.93 5.44
N VAL A 44 -3.10 16.16 4.19
CA VAL A 44 -3.95 16.12 3.00
C VAL A 44 -4.34 14.68 2.66
N LYS A 45 -5.44 14.50 1.92
CA LYS A 45 -5.98 13.16 1.66
C LYS A 45 -5.06 12.31 0.78
N GLU A 46 -4.42 12.92 -0.21
CA GLU A 46 -3.60 12.24 -1.22
C GLU A 46 -2.34 13.06 -1.54
N PRO A 47 -1.39 13.21 -0.59
CA PRO A 47 -0.19 14.03 -0.82
C PRO A 47 0.65 13.52 -1.99
N PHE A 48 0.62 12.20 -2.23
CA PHE A 48 1.29 11.57 -3.36
C PHE A 48 0.75 12.05 -4.72
N VAL A 49 -0.57 12.12 -4.87
CA VAL A 49 -1.21 12.62 -6.10
C VAL A 49 -0.93 14.11 -6.32
N ASP A 50 -0.87 14.88 -5.24
CA ASP A 50 -0.54 16.30 -5.30
C ASP A 50 0.92 16.51 -5.72
N LEU A 51 1.86 15.66 -5.25
CA LEU A 51 3.26 15.67 -5.69
C LEU A 51 3.41 15.34 -7.17
N ILE A 52 2.70 14.35 -7.68
CA ILE A 52 2.71 14.01 -9.12
C ILE A 52 2.34 15.22 -9.98
N LYS A 53 1.41 16.06 -9.50
CA LYS A 53 0.89 17.21 -10.24
C LYS A 53 1.73 18.48 -10.06
N SER A 54 2.42 18.65 -8.94
CA SER A 54 3.02 19.92 -8.54
C SER A 54 4.56 19.90 -8.47
N SER A 55 5.20 18.74 -8.34
CA SER A 55 6.66 18.65 -8.29
C SER A 55 7.28 18.54 -9.68
N MET A 56 8.59 18.78 -9.76
CA MET A 56 9.40 18.64 -10.97
C MET A 56 10.06 17.26 -11.05
N GLN A 57 9.45 16.27 -10.38
CA GLN A 57 9.97 14.92 -10.30
C GLN A 57 10.12 14.27 -11.69
N THR A 58 11.19 13.54 -11.89
CA THR A 58 11.43 12.69 -13.06
C THR A 58 11.05 11.24 -12.79
N PHE A 59 11.00 10.85 -11.50
CA PHE A 59 10.53 9.54 -11.04
C PHE A 59 9.94 9.66 -9.64
N LEU A 60 8.80 9.02 -9.42
CA LEU A 60 8.09 8.98 -8.14
C LEU A 60 7.35 7.66 -8.06
N ASN A 61 7.66 6.83 -7.05
CA ASN A 61 7.02 5.54 -6.89
C ASN A 61 7.09 5.04 -5.43
N ALA A 62 6.38 3.96 -5.16
CA ALA A 62 6.55 3.08 -4.02
C ALA A 62 6.46 1.64 -4.52
N MET A 63 7.19 0.71 -3.93
CA MET A 63 7.28 -0.67 -4.42
C MET A 63 7.48 -1.64 -3.26
N THR A 64 6.62 -2.64 -3.17
CA THR A 64 6.75 -3.77 -2.25
C THR A 64 7.26 -4.99 -3.01
N TYR A 65 8.39 -5.52 -2.53
CA TYR A 65 9.04 -6.73 -2.99
C TYR A 65 8.86 -7.85 -1.97
N PRO A 66 9.22 -9.09 -2.29
CA PRO A 66 9.09 -10.21 -1.36
C PRO A 66 9.83 -10.08 -0.02
N ASP A 67 10.81 -9.19 0.10
CA ASP A 67 11.66 -9.05 1.29
C ASP A 67 11.90 -7.60 1.73
N LYS A 68 11.44 -6.63 0.95
CA LYS A 68 11.63 -5.20 1.22
C LYS A 68 10.54 -4.34 0.60
N THR A 69 10.34 -3.16 1.17
CA THR A 69 9.51 -2.08 0.60
C THR A 69 10.37 -0.83 0.44
N ILE A 70 10.34 -0.20 -0.73
CA ILE A 70 11.15 0.97 -1.06
C ILE A 70 10.29 2.12 -1.60
N TYR A 71 10.71 3.33 -1.27
CA TYR A 71 10.06 4.59 -1.64
C TYR A 71 11.06 5.48 -2.36
N PRO A 72 11.24 5.31 -3.69
CA PRO A 72 12.19 6.07 -4.48
C PRO A 72 11.58 7.31 -5.09
N VAL A 73 12.38 8.38 -5.16
CA VAL A 73 12.06 9.63 -5.88
C VAL A 73 13.28 10.11 -6.64
N ALA A 74 13.08 10.79 -7.77
CA ALA A 74 14.12 11.46 -8.49
C ALA A 74 13.62 12.77 -9.11
N THR A 75 14.50 13.75 -9.19
CA THR A 75 14.26 15.05 -9.84
C THR A 75 15.58 15.66 -10.30
N THR A 76 15.55 16.52 -11.30
CA THR A 76 16.71 17.35 -11.69
C THR A 76 16.87 18.59 -10.84
N ASN A 77 15.86 18.98 -10.06
CA ASN A 77 15.87 20.19 -9.23
C ASN A 77 16.24 19.86 -7.78
N GLU A 78 17.27 20.51 -7.23
CA GLU A 78 17.76 20.24 -5.88
C GLU A 78 16.75 20.61 -4.78
N GLN A 79 16.08 21.76 -4.92
CA GLN A 79 15.08 22.17 -3.92
C GLN A 79 13.88 21.24 -3.93
N ASP A 80 13.48 20.78 -5.10
CA ASP A 80 12.37 19.80 -5.24
C ASP A 80 12.77 18.46 -4.61
N LEU A 81 14.04 18.01 -4.74
CA LEU A 81 14.51 16.81 -4.06
C LEU A 81 14.33 16.89 -2.55
N TYR A 82 14.72 18.02 -1.93
CA TYR A 82 14.53 18.18 -0.47
C TYR A 82 13.06 18.19 -0.06
N ASN A 83 12.20 18.80 -0.87
CA ASN A 83 10.75 18.78 -0.64
C ASN A 83 10.19 17.34 -0.73
N LEU A 84 10.57 16.59 -1.77
CA LEU A 84 10.17 15.20 -1.96
C LEU A 84 10.68 14.31 -0.80
N MET A 85 11.93 14.50 -0.39
CA MET A 85 12.49 13.78 0.76
C MET A 85 11.71 14.08 2.05
N ASP A 86 11.36 15.34 2.33
CA ASP A 86 10.62 15.69 3.55
C ASP A 86 9.23 15.06 3.55
N VAL A 87 8.53 15.08 2.43
CA VAL A 87 7.21 14.43 2.30
C VAL A 87 7.30 12.92 2.50
N TYR A 88 8.25 12.25 1.82
CA TYR A 88 8.38 10.79 1.92
C TYR A 88 8.84 10.32 3.30
N LEU A 89 9.80 11.04 3.92
CA LEU A 89 10.26 10.73 5.28
C LEU A 89 9.14 10.90 6.30
N ASP A 90 8.35 11.98 6.20
CA ASP A 90 7.22 12.16 7.13
C ASP A 90 6.12 11.13 6.86
N ALA A 91 5.84 10.78 5.59
CA ALA A 91 4.88 9.75 5.24
C ALA A 91 5.23 8.39 5.84
N VAL A 92 6.47 7.93 5.72
CA VAL A 92 6.85 6.59 6.20
C VAL A 92 7.05 6.53 7.72
N PHE A 93 7.45 7.62 8.39
CA PHE A 93 7.70 7.62 9.84
C PHE A 93 6.53 8.13 10.68
N ASN A 94 5.69 9.01 10.14
CA ASN A 94 4.60 9.65 10.86
C ASN A 94 3.28 9.61 10.06
N PRO A 95 2.89 8.45 9.50
CA PRO A 95 1.70 8.35 8.67
C PRO A 95 0.42 8.59 9.47
N ALA A 96 -0.62 9.06 8.78
CA ALA A 96 -1.93 9.30 9.38
C ALA A 96 -2.69 8.02 9.76
N ILE A 97 -2.15 6.85 9.45
CA ILE A 97 -2.80 5.54 9.71
C ILE A 97 -3.16 5.32 11.18
N TYR A 98 -2.42 5.90 12.12
CA TYR A 98 -2.68 5.78 13.56
C TYR A 98 -3.89 6.57 14.05
N THR A 99 -4.32 7.58 13.28
CA THR A 99 -5.44 8.46 13.64
C THR A 99 -6.64 8.34 12.71
N LYS A 100 -6.47 7.67 11.56
CA LYS A 100 -7.49 7.51 10.53
C LYS A 100 -7.60 6.03 10.11
N PRO A 101 -8.35 5.20 10.85
CA PRO A 101 -8.56 3.77 10.49
C PRO A 101 -9.14 3.58 9.08
N THR A 102 -9.88 4.56 8.58
CA THR A 102 -10.47 4.53 7.23
C THR A 102 -9.45 4.42 6.11
N ILE A 103 -8.17 4.78 6.35
CA ILE A 103 -7.09 4.56 5.38
C ILE A 103 -6.86 3.05 5.19
N PHE A 104 -6.79 2.29 6.29
CA PHE A 104 -6.66 0.83 6.21
C PHE A 104 -7.87 0.19 5.52
N GLU A 105 -9.08 0.65 5.82
CA GLU A 105 -10.31 0.16 5.18
C GLU A 105 -10.31 0.45 3.68
N GLN A 106 -9.87 1.64 3.27
CA GLN A 106 -9.80 2.04 1.86
C GLN A 106 -8.70 1.28 1.10
N GLU A 107 -7.47 1.26 1.62
CA GLU A 107 -6.33 0.70 0.92
C GLU A 107 -6.25 -0.82 1.05
N GLY A 108 -6.59 -1.38 2.21
CA GLY A 108 -6.56 -2.81 2.48
C GLY A 108 -7.83 -3.51 2.04
N TRP A 109 -8.78 -3.58 2.96
CA TRP A 109 -10.07 -4.22 2.72
C TRP A 109 -11.16 -3.74 3.68
N HIS A 110 -12.40 -3.79 3.20
CA HIS A 110 -13.61 -3.55 3.98
C HIS A 110 -14.79 -4.33 3.41
N TYR A 111 -15.89 -4.40 4.16
CA TYR A 111 -17.15 -4.90 3.63
C TYR A 111 -17.89 -3.81 2.87
N GLU A 112 -18.36 -4.14 1.68
CA GLU A 112 -19.22 -3.29 0.86
C GLU A 112 -20.53 -4.02 0.59
N LEU A 113 -21.65 -3.30 0.67
CA LEU A 113 -22.96 -3.81 0.31
C LEU A 113 -23.26 -3.47 -1.15
N ASP A 114 -23.32 -4.50 -1.98
CA ASP A 114 -23.69 -4.40 -3.39
C ASP A 114 -25.22 -4.47 -3.50
N LEU A 115 -25.85 -3.37 -3.88
CA LEU A 115 -27.30 -3.29 -4.04
C LEU A 115 -27.70 -3.69 -5.45
N PRO A 116 -28.89 -4.30 -5.66
CA PRO A 116 -29.41 -4.61 -6.99
C PRO A 116 -29.53 -3.35 -7.86
N GLU A 117 -29.33 -3.49 -9.18
CA GLU A 117 -29.53 -2.39 -10.13
C GLU A 117 -30.92 -1.79 -9.98
N GLY A 118 -30.98 -0.47 -9.79
CA GLY A 118 -32.23 0.29 -9.61
C GLY A 118 -32.60 0.61 -8.16
N ALA A 119 -31.86 0.09 -7.17
CA ALA A 119 -32.06 0.43 -5.75
C ALA A 119 -31.47 1.80 -5.37
N GLU A 120 -30.67 2.41 -6.24
CA GLU A 120 -30.00 3.71 -6.00
C GLU A 120 -30.90 4.94 -6.19
N GLY A 121 -32.16 4.76 -6.57
CA GLY A 121 -32.99 5.82 -7.12
C GLY A 121 -34.02 6.48 -6.20
N GLU A 122 -34.36 5.94 -5.05
CA GLU A 122 -35.38 6.55 -4.18
C GLU A 122 -34.91 6.58 -2.72
N GLY A 123 -34.62 7.80 -2.28
CA GLY A 123 -34.06 8.15 -0.98
C GLY A 123 -34.95 7.91 0.24
N ASP A 124 -35.51 6.75 0.37
CA ASP A 124 -36.29 6.31 1.52
C ASP A 124 -35.55 5.21 2.29
N GLY A 125 -34.32 4.91 2.15
CA GLY A 125 -33.60 4.01 3.07
C GLY A 125 -34.41 2.83 3.60
N SER A 126 -35.38 2.29 2.82
CA SER A 126 -36.26 1.27 3.31
C SER A 126 -35.44 0.03 3.65
N SER A 127 -35.60 -0.50 4.85
CA SER A 127 -34.93 -1.72 5.32
C SER A 127 -35.16 -2.96 4.43
N ALA A 128 -36.03 -2.85 3.43
CA ALA A 128 -36.30 -3.89 2.46
C ALA A 128 -35.24 -3.96 1.36
N SER A 129 -34.79 -2.83 0.80
CA SER A 129 -33.74 -2.78 -0.23
C SER A 129 -32.37 -3.23 0.31
N LEU A 130 -32.08 -2.94 1.58
CA LEU A 130 -30.86 -3.38 2.26
C LEU A 130 -30.79 -4.90 2.49
N ARG A 131 -31.94 -5.60 2.52
CA ARG A 131 -32.02 -7.06 2.71
C ARG A 131 -31.73 -7.83 1.42
N GLU A 132 -31.82 -7.19 0.27
CA GLU A 132 -31.56 -7.79 -1.04
C GLU A 132 -30.13 -7.60 -1.51
N GLY A 133 -29.33 -6.78 -0.80
CA GLY A 133 -27.95 -6.54 -1.10
C GLY A 133 -27.05 -7.74 -0.82
N THR A 134 -25.98 -7.87 -1.61
CA THR A 134 -24.94 -8.88 -1.41
C THR A 134 -23.73 -8.25 -0.75
N LEU A 135 -23.29 -8.80 0.38
CA LEU A 135 -22.06 -8.35 1.06
C LEU A 135 -20.85 -8.89 0.33
N ARG A 136 -19.91 -8.01 -0.01
CA ARG A 136 -18.65 -8.37 -0.66
C ARG A 136 -17.46 -7.70 0.03
N TYR A 137 -16.25 -8.21 -0.24
CA TYR A 137 -15.01 -7.54 0.10
C TYR A 137 -14.65 -6.53 -0.98
N ASN A 138 -14.18 -5.36 -0.56
CA ASN A 138 -13.66 -4.30 -1.41
C ASN A 138 -12.43 -3.67 -0.75
N GLY A 139 -11.56 -2.99 -1.52
CA GLY A 139 -10.35 -2.33 -1.09
C GLY A 139 -9.38 -2.19 -2.25
N VAL A 140 -8.48 -1.20 -2.20
CA VAL A 140 -7.58 -0.92 -3.33
C VAL A 140 -6.66 -2.11 -3.58
N VAL A 141 -5.86 -2.51 -2.58
CA VAL A 141 -4.93 -3.65 -2.70
C VAL A 141 -5.68 -4.97 -2.88
N PHE A 142 -6.82 -5.16 -2.19
CA PHE A 142 -7.64 -6.36 -2.38
C PHE A 142 -8.06 -6.52 -3.85
N ASN A 143 -8.54 -5.46 -4.49
CA ASN A 143 -8.99 -5.51 -5.89
C ASN A 143 -7.81 -5.64 -6.86
N GLU A 144 -6.70 -4.96 -6.59
CA GLU A 144 -5.47 -5.06 -7.38
C GLU A 144 -4.95 -6.51 -7.40
N MET A 145 -4.82 -7.12 -6.24
CA MET A 145 -4.34 -8.50 -6.13
C MET A 145 -5.33 -9.53 -6.68
N LYS A 146 -6.64 -9.27 -6.57
CA LYS A 146 -7.65 -10.07 -7.27
C LYS A 146 -7.47 -10.02 -8.79
N GLY A 147 -7.06 -8.87 -9.33
CA GLY A 147 -6.71 -8.71 -10.74
C GLY A 147 -5.40 -9.43 -11.09
N ALA A 148 -4.34 -9.21 -10.32
CA ALA A 148 -3.02 -9.80 -10.54
C ALA A 148 -3.05 -11.34 -10.53
N LEU A 149 -3.73 -11.95 -9.56
CA LEU A 149 -3.87 -13.40 -9.43
C LEU A 149 -4.97 -14.01 -10.33
N SER A 150 -5.56 -13.22 -11.22
CA SER A 150 -6.39 -13.76 -12.30
C SER A 150 -5.56 -14.32 -13.45
N ASP A 151 -4.27 -13.98 -13.53
CA ASP A 151 -3.31 -14.54 -14.49
C ASP A 151 -2.81 -15.92 -13.99
N PRO A 152 -2.97 -17.00 -14.78
CA PRO A 152 -2.49 -18.33 -14.42
C PRO A 152 -0.97 -18.40 -14.19
N MET A 153 -0.18 -17.55 -14.85
CA MET A 153 1.28 -17.54 -14.66
C MET A 153 1.65 -16.98 -13.29
N SER A 154 0.98 -15.94 -12.81
CA SER A 154 1.17 -15.40 -11.47
C SER A 154 0.89 -16.46 -10.40
N VAL A 155 -0.22 -17.21 -10.54
CA VAL A 155 -0.56 -18.29 -9.63
C VAL A 155 0.45 -19.44 -9.68
N LEU A 156 1.01 -19.74 -10.86
CA LEU A 156 2.05 -20.75 -11.01
C LEU A 156 3.36 -20.31 -10.31
N ASP A 157 3.76 -19.05 -10.51
CA ASP A 157 4.98 -18.51 -9.91
C ASP A 157 4.90 -18.54 -8.38
N ASP A 158 3.76 -18.18 -7.79
CA ASP A 158 3.53 -18.28 -6.35
C ASP A 158 3.63 -19.73 -5.86
N ALA A 159 3.01 -20.67 -6.55
CA ALA A 159 3.07 -22.08 -6.20
C ALA A 159 4.50 -22.64 -6.29
N VAL A 160 5.26 -22.21 -7.30
CA VAL A 160 6.68 -22.59 -7.48
C VAL A 160 7.54 -22.00 -6.36
N ASN A 161 7.37 -20.73 -6.02
CA ASN A 161 8.11 -20.09 -4.94
C ASN A 161 7.81 -20.75 -3.58
N ALA A 162 6.55 -21.00 -3.28
CA ALA A 162 6.14 -21.71 -2.07
C ALA A 162 6.73 -23.14 -1.97
N ALA A 163 6.84 -23.84 -3.11
CA ALA A 163 7.42 -25.18 -3.15
C ALA A 163 8.95 -25.18 -3.03
N LEU A 164 9.63 -24.18 -3.63
CA LEU A 164 11.10 -24.09 -3.61
C LEU A 164 11.66 -23.48 -2.34
N TYR A 165 10.93 -22.56 -1.71
CA TYR A 165 11.39 -21.77 -0.56
C TYR A 165 10.43 -21.80 0.63
N PRO A 166 9.94 -23.00 1.07
CA PRO A 166 8.83 -23.13 2.03
C PRO A 166 9.13 -22.52 3.42
N ASP A 167 10.40 -22.42 3.79
CA ASP A 167 10.85 -21.94 5.10
C ASP A 167 11.32 -20.47 5.07
N THR A 168 10.94 -19.70 4.04
CA THR A 168 11.38 -18.32 3.85
C THR A 168 10.21 -17.39 3.55
N ALA A 169 10.45 -16.07 3.60
CA ALA A 169 9.48 -15.08 3.20
C ALA A 169 8.99 -15.23 1.74
N TYR A 170 9.78 -15.85 0.89
CA TYR A 170 9.44 -16.11 -0.51
C TYR A 170 8.36 -17.18 -0.71
N ALA A 171 7.99 -17.90 0.35
CA ALA A 171 6.85 -18.82 0.33
C ALA A 171 5.49 -18.11 0.35
N HIS A 172 5.48 -16.82 0.66
CA HIS A 172 4.27 -16.02 0.82
C HIS A 172 4.10 -15.06 -0.35
N GLU A 173 2.85 -14.83 -0.75
CA GLU A 173 2.51 -13.76 -1.71
C GLU A 173 2.63 -12.40 -1.00
N SER A 174 3.71 -11.66 -1.29
CA SER A 174 4.01 -10.38 -0.65
C SER A 174 3.01 -9.28 -0.99
N GLY A 175 2.40 -9.33 -2.18
CA GLY A 175 1.33 -8.44 -2.60
C GLY A 175 0.02 -8.69 -1.85
N GLY A 176 -0.18 -9.90 -1.38
CA GLY A 176 -1.37 -10.36 -0.67
C GLY A 176 -2.26 -11.29 -1.50
N ASP A 177 -2.62 -12.44 -0.91
CA ASP A 177 -3.64 -13.33 -1.50
C ASP A 177 -5.03 -12.78 -1.13
N PRO A 178 -5.94 -12.52 -2.08
CA PRO A 178 -7.30 -12.07 -1.80
C PRO A 178 -8.09 -12.95 -0.83
N ARG A 179 -7.71 -14.22 -0.69
CA ARG A 179 -8.29 -15.13 0.29
C ARG A 179 -7.75 -14.94 1.70
N ALA A 180 -6.54 -14.37 1.83
CA ALA A 180 -5.86 -14.13 3.10
C ALA A 180 -5.98 -12.66 3.55
N ILE A 181 -6.02 -11.69 2.63
CA ILE A 181 -6.14 -10.25 2.93
C ILE A 181 -7.24 -9.94 3.97
N PRO A 182 -8.47 -10.51 3.88
CA PRO A 182 -9.52 -10.22 4.86
C PRO A 182 -9.27 -10.76 6.28
N ALA A 183 -8.21 -11.52 6.50
CA ALA A 183 -7.81 -11.95 7.84
C ALA A 183 -6.93 -10.91 8.56
N LEU A 184 -6.38 -9.93 7.84
CA LEU A 184 -5.57 -8.87 8.41
C LEU A 184 -6.42 -7.93 9.24
N THR A 185 -6.06 -7.74 10.51
CA THR A 185 -6.73 -6.76 11.39
C THR A 185 -5.99 -5.44 11.41
N TYR A 186 -6.70 -4.37 11.76
CA TYR A 186 -6.12 -3.03 11.90
C TYR A 186 -5.00 -2.98 12.96
N GLU A 187 -5.14 -3.73 14.05
CA GLU A 187 -4.12 -3.82 15.10
C GLU A 187 -2.83 -4.48 14.59
N GLN A 188 -2.94 -5.57 13.83
CA GLN A 188 -1.79 -6.24 13.22
C GLN A 188 -1.11 -5.33 12.20
N PHE A 189 -1.87 -4.59 11.42
CA PHE A 189 -1.38 -3.61 10.46
C PHE A 189 -0.56 -2.50 11.15
N LEU A 190 -1.08 -1.89 12.22
CA LEU A 190 -0.37 -0.87 12.99
C LEU A 190 0.89 -1.42 13.69
N ASP A 191 0.81 -2.60 14.30
CA ASP A 191 1.95 -3.25 14.94
C ASP A 191 3.07 -3.56 13.93
N THR A 192 2.70 -4.00 12.73
CA THR A 192 3.66 -4.25 11.64
C THR A 192 4.38 -2.97 11.23
N HIS A 193 3.67 -1.84 11.06
CA HIS A 193 4.29 -0.55 10.80
C HIS A 193 5.27 -0.17 11.92
N ALA A 194 4.83 -0.22 13.16
CA ALA A 194 5.65 0.17 14.31
C ALA A 194 6.96 -0.65 14.43
N ARG A 195 6.92 -1.94 14.07
CA ARG A 195 8.10 -2.82 14.11
C ARG A 195 9.04 -2.65 12.94
N HIS A 196 8.53 -2.39 11.75
CA HIS A 196 9.35 -2.41 10.53
C HIS A 196 9.73 -1.03 9.99
N TYR A 197 8.89 0.00 10.20
CA TYR A 197 9.12 1.35 9.67
C TYR A 197 9.86 2.22 10.69
N ASN A 198 11.10 1.87 10.96
CA ASN A 198 11.94 2.61 11.89
C ASN A 198 13.40 2.67 11.39
N PRO A 199 14.21 3.65 11.85
CA PRO A 199 15.57 3.87 11.34
C PRO A 199 16.57 2.73 11.64
N SER A 200 16.22 1.77 12.48
CA SER A 200 17.08 0.63 12.83
C SER A 200 16.81 -0.62 11.98
N ASN A 201 15.79 -0.58 11.14
CA ASN A 201 15.44 -1.72 10.26
C ASN A 201 16.10 -1.63 8.89
#